data_fc9e3941c37e5ce9b4b1314ae4797bba
#
_entry.id   fc9e3941c37e5ce9b4b1314ae4797bba
#
_cell.length_a   1.000
_cell.length_b   1.000
_cell.length_c   1.000
_cell.angle_alpha   90.00
_cell.angle_beta   90.00
_cell.angle_gamma   90.00
#
_symmetry.space_group_name_H-M   'P 1'
#
loop_
_entity.id
_entity.type
_entity.pdbx_description
1 polymer ?
#
loop_
_entity_poly.entity_id
_entity_poly.type
_entity_poly.pdbx_seq_one_letter_code
_entity_poly.pdbx_strand_id
1 'polypeptide(L)'
;MNTLLKTLFLFIIIVGAMSCGGSKKAEQEALAQARRDSIALAKQNAISPIQKKYGAILGVSPKKIDNVPLFEFIDDWMNAPYLLGGNTKQGIDCSYFTQYIYHDIYGNLIERTAQKQFDAKDTRKFKKQHNFKQGDLIFFNHQGSEHKSITHVGFYLGNNKFVHSTSRKGNSGGNGVQISDLTKQPWKKMFVAGGKKPKFSNTNTVEN
;
A
#
# COMPACT_ATOMS: atom_id res chain seq x y z
N MET A 1 30.25 -26.18 0.12
CA MET A 1 30.68 -25.68 1.43
C MET A 1 31.96 -24.90 1.23
N ASN A 2 31.90 -23.60 1.40
CA ASN A 2 32.99 -22.62 1.55
C ASN A 2 33.91 -22.26 0.37
N THR A 3 33.43 -21.42 -0.53
CA THR A 3 34.30 -20.62 -1.41
C THR A 3 33.89 -19.12 -1.52
N LEU A 4 32.97 -18.64 -0.70
CA LEU A 4 32.45 -17.25 -0.76
C LEU A 4 32.91 -16.36 0.41
N LEU A 5 33.85 -16.82 1.23
CA LEU A 5 34.32 -16.06 2.42
C LEU A 5 35.78 -15.64 2.34
N LYS A 6 36.44 -15.69 1.18
CA LYS A 6 37.87 -15.37 1.05
C LYS A 6 38.25 -14.17 0.18
N THR A 7 37.28 -13.40 -0.32
CA THR A 7 37.59 -12.25 -1.20
C THR A 7 37.39 -10.87 -0.54
N LEU A 8 37.18 -10.82 0.78
CA LEU A 8 37.00 -9.52 1.48
C LEU A 8 38.20 -9.13 2.38
N PHE A 9 39.38 -9.73 2.20
CA PHE A 9 40.53 -9.44 3.10
C PHE A 9 41.83 -9.07 2.38
N LEU A 10 41.79 -8.63 1.12
CA LEU A 10 43.04 -8.33 0.39
C LEU A 10 42.99 -6.98 -0.35
N PHE A 11 42.62 -5.90 0.34
CA PHE A 11 42.82 -4.54 -0.19
C PHE A 11 43.22 -3.53 0.89
N ILE A 12 44.02 -3.96 1.86
CA ILE A 12 44.74 -3.05 2.76
C ILE A 12 46.20 -3.48 2.73
N ILE A 13 47.00 -2.81 1.96
CA ILE A 13 48.42 -2.50 2.09
C ILE A 13 48.89 -2.05 0.69
N ILE A 14 48.99 -0.77 0.50
CA ILE A 14 50.04 0.00 -0.19
C ILE A 14 49.52 1.44 -0.22
N VAL A 15 50.00 2.30 0.58
CA VAL A 15 50.59 3.59 0.24
C VAL A 15 51.31 4.10 1.49
N GLY A 16 52.60 3.92 1.49
CA GLY A 16 53.49 4.63 2.38
C GLY A 16 53.83 6.01 1.78
N ALA A 17 53.92 6.97 2.67
CA ALA A 17 54.67 8.22 2.59
C ALA A 17 54.20 9.28 1.55
N MET A 18 53.64 10.34 2.06
CA MET A 18 53.98 11.74 1.91
C MET A 18 52.77 12.67 2.03
N SER A 19 52.92 13.61 2.87
CA SER A 19 52.15 14.83 3.12
C SER A 19 51.23 14.83 4.35
N CYS A 20 51.77 15.28 5.46
CA CYS A 20 51.16 15.32 6.79
C CYS A 20 49.98 16.30 6.99
N GLY A 21 49.49 16.96 5.95
CA GLY A 21 48.35 17.91 6.07
C GLY A 21 47.08 17.47 5.37
N GLY A 22 47.16 16.71 4.28
CA GLY A 22 46.01 16.31 3.47
C GLY A 22 45.31 15.04 4.02
N SER A 23 46.04 14.17 4.68
CA SER A 23 45.54 12.89 5.18
C SER A 23 44.48 13.03 6.29
N LYS A 24 44.70 13.93 7.25
CA LYS A 24 43.75 14.15 8.37
C LYS A 24 42.42 14.76 7.91
N LYS A 25 42.46 15.65 6.91
CA LYS A 25 41.26 16.25 6.36
C LYS A 25 40.43 15.23 5.57
N ALA A 26 41.08 14.42 4.73
CA ALA A 26 40.39 13.37 3.96
C ALA A 26 39.80 12.29 4.89
N GLU A 27 40.51 11.92 5.96
CA GLU A 27 40.03 10.97 6.97
C GLU A 27 38.79 11.52 7.73
N GLN A 28 38.82 12.81 8.11
CA GLN A 28 37.66 13.47 8.74
C GLN A 28 36.47 13.58 7.81
N GLU A 29 36.68 13.87 6.52
CA GLU A 29 35.63 13.92 5.53
C GLU A 29 34.98 12.53 5.28
N ALA A 30 35.80 11.47 5.19
CA ALA A 30 35.37 10.10 5.08
C ALA A 30 34.54 9.64 6.29
N LEU A 31 35.01 9.96 7.52
CA LEU A 31 34.29 9.66 8.75
C LEU A 31 32.95 10.42 8.84
N ALA A 32 32.95 11.69 8.45
CA ALA A 32 31.71 12.49 8.41
C ALA A 32 30.73 11.96 7.37
N GLN A 33 31.20 11.46 6.23
CA GLN A 33 30.35 10.83 5.21
C GLN A 33 29.79 9.50 5.72
N ALA A 34 30.62 8.63 6.26
CA ALA A 34 30.17 7.35 6.83
C ALA A 34 29.12 7.55 7.95
N ARG A 35 29.28 8.59 8.76
CA ARG A 35 28.28 8.95 9.78
C ARG A 35 26.96 9.44 9.16
N ARG A 36 27.02 10.25 8.11
CA ARG A 36 25.81 10.68 7.36
C ARG A 36 25.10 9.49 6.77
N ASP A 37 25.82 8.57 6.14
CA ASP A 37 25.26 7.38 5.50
C ASP A 37 24.64 6.44 6.55
N SER A 38 25.28 6.26 7.71
CA SER A 38 24.72 5.47 8.80
C SER A 38 23.44 6.08 9.39
N ILE A 39 23.39 7.41 9.55
CA ILE A 39 22.19 8.13 10.00
C ILE A 39 21.07 8.03 8.95
N ALA A 40 21.38 8.19 7.66
CA ALA A 40 20.43 8.06 6.57
C ALA A 40 19.84 6.64 6.52
N LEU A 41 20.68 5.60 6.65
CA LEU A 41 20.25 4.21 6.70
C LEU A 41 19.39 3.93 7.95
N ALA A 42 19.77 4.43 9.12
CA ALA A 42 18.98 4.31 10.33
C ALA A 42 17.61 4.99 10.20
N LYS A 43 17.54 6.16 9.57
CA LYS A 43 16.30 6.89 9.28
C LYS A 43 15.42 6.14 8.27
N GLN A 44 16.01 5.56 7.24
CA GLN A 44 15.30 4.74 6.23
C GLN A 44 14.72 3.46 6.85
N ASN A 45 15.43 2.84 7.79
CA ASN A 45 14.99 1.63 8.48
C ASN A 45 14.07 1.90 9.69
N ALA A 46 13.88 3.17 10.07
CA ALA A 46 12.99 3.52 11.16
C ALA A 46 11.52 3.27 10.77
N ILE A 47 10.77 2.65 11.66
CA ILE A 47 9.34 2.42 11.49
C ILE A 47 8.61 3.76 11.52
N SER A 48 7.93 4.09 10.42
CA SER A 48 7.19 5.35 10.26
C SER A 48 5.91 5.38 11.14
N PRO A 49 5.37 6.58 11.44
CA PRO A 49 4.09 6.72 12.13
C PRO A 49 2.94 6.00 11.39
N ILE A 50 2.92 6.05 10.06
CA ILE A 50 1.95 5.34 9.20
C ILE A 50 2.05 3.83 9.40
N GLN A 51 3.25 3.28 9.40
CA GLN A 51 3.44 1.84 9.63
C GLN A 51 2.94 1.41 11.01
N LYS A 52 3.18 2.21 12.06
CA LYS A 52 2.66 1.94 13.41
C LYS A 52 1.14 1.98 13.43
N LYS A 53 0.53 3.03 12.86
CA LYS A 53 -0.92 3.22 12.81
C LYS A 53 -1.61 2.05 12.10
N TYR A 54 -1.21 1.75 10.89
CA TYR A 54 -1.85 0.70 10.08
C TYR A 54 -1.47 -0.71 10.51
N GLY A 55 -0.29 -0.90 11.08
CA GLY A 55 0.07 -2.14 11.76
C GLY A 55 -0.92 -2.47 12.88
N ALA A 56 -1.25 -1.49 13.73
CA ALA A 56 -2.25 -1.65 14.78
C ALA A 56 -3.66 -1.92 14.22
N ILE A 57 -4.10 -1.16 13.20
CA ILE A 57 -5.42 -1.33 12.57
C ILE A 57 -5.56 -2.73 11.95
N LEU A 58 -4.53 -3.21 11.26
CA LEU A 58 -4.54 -4.51 10.60
C LEU A 58 -4.18 -5.68 11.55
N GLY A 59 -3.74 -5.39 12.78
CA GLY A 59 -3.30 -6.41 13.73
C GLY A 59 -2.04 -7.14 13.27
N VAL A 60 -1.10 -6.43 12.67
CA VAL A 60 0.18 -6.96 12.19
C VAL A 60 1.36 -6.13 12.70
N SER A 61 2.56 -6.71 12.66
CA SER A 61 3.77 -5.94 12.97
C SER A 61 3.90 -4.73 12.01
N PRO A 62 4.29 -3.54 12.51
CA PRO A 62 4.50 -2.36 11.67
C PRO A 62 5.44 -2.59 10.48
N LYS A 63 6.43 -3.47 10.62
CA LYS A 63 7.34 -3.86 9.52
C LYS A 63 6.66 -4.59 8.36
N LYS A 64 5.46 -5.14 8.56
CA LYS A 64 4.65 -5.76 7.49
C LYS A 64 3.84 -4.76 6.68
N ILE A 65 3.87 -3.49 7.06
CA ILE A 65 3.32 -2.38 6.28
C ILE A 65 4.43 -1.92 5.31
N ASP A 66 4.56 -2.62 4.20
CA ASP A 66 5.63 -2.43 3.21
C ASP A 66 5.26 -1.40 2.14
N ASN A 67 4.00 -1.29 1.74
CA ASN A 67 3.53 -0.28 0.80
C ASN A 67 3.12 1.02 1.53
N VAL A 68 4.09 1.73 2.10
CA VAL A 68 3.86 2.98 2.84
C VAL A 68 3.06 4.01 2.02
N PRO A 69 3.38 4.27 0.72
CA PRO A 69 2.60 5.21 -0.09
C PRO A 69 1.11 4.89 -0.17
N LEU A 70 0.73 3.60 -0.25
CA LEU A 70 -0.68 3.20 -0.23
C LEU A 70 -1.36 3.63 1.07
N PHE A 71 -0.72 3.40 2.20
CA PHE A 71 -1.32 3.72 3.49
C PHE A 71 -1.34 5.23 3.78
N GLU A 72 -0.36 5.98 3.29
CA GLU A 72 -0.38 7.45 3.33
C GLU A 72 -1.53 8.01 2.48
N PHE A 73 -1.73 7.48 1.27
CA PHE A 73 -2.88 7.83 0.43
C PHE A 73 -4.20 7.54 1.13
N ILE A 74 -4.35 6.34 1.69
CA ILE A 74 -5.57 5.96 2.42
C ILE A 74 -5.79 6.89 3.61
N ASP A 75 -4.73 7.19 4.36
CA ASP A 75 -4.79 8.06 5.53
C ASP A 75 -5.29 9.47 5.19
N ASP A 76 -4.79 10.02 4.09
CA ASP A 76 -5.18 11.32 3.57
C ASP A 76 -6.66 11.38 3.13
N TRP A 77 -7.24 10.22 2.74
CA TRP A 77 -8.66 10.12 2.35
C TRP A 77 -9.57 9.68 3.51
N MET A 78 -9.03 9.25 4.65
CA MET A 78 -9.87 8.78 5.76
C MET A 78 -10.90 9.83 6.19
N ASN A 79 -12.13 9.38 6.41
CA ASN A 79 -13.29 10.19 6.77
C ASN A 79 -13.79 11.17 5.68
N ALA A 80 -13.23 11.16 4.46
CA ALA A 80 -13.83 11.89 3.34
C ALA A 80 -15.29 11.41 3.16
N PRO A 81 -16.29 12.30 3.12
CA PRO A 81 -17.70 11.91 3.13
C PRO A 81 -18.09 11.05 1.92
N TYR A 82 -19.08 10.18 2.11
CA TYR A 82 -19.67 9.46 0.97
C TYR A 82 -20.60 10.37 0.18
N LEU A 83 -20.40 10.42 -1.12
CA LEU A 83 -21.31 11.06 -2.07
C LEU A 83 -21.41 10.17 -3.33
N LEU A 84 -22.63 9.73 -3.68
CA LEU A 84 -22.84 8.94 -4.89
C LEU A 84 -22.42 9.74 -6.13
N GLY A 85 -21.52 9.19 -6.95
CA GLY A 85 -20.96 9.88 -8.10
C GLY A 85 -19.88 10.92 -7.75
N GLY A 86 -19.62 11.17 -6.47
CA GLY A 86 -18.60 12.09 -6.00
C GLY A 86 -17.18 11.59 -6.28
N ASN A 87 -16.26 12.53 -6.49
CA ASN A 87 -14.87 12.27 -6.87
C ASN A 87 -13.86 13.22 -6.20
N THR A 88 -14.25 13.86 -5.11
CA THR A 88 -13.40 14.79 -4.37
C THR A 88 -13.37 14.46 -2.88
N LYS A 89 -12.53 15.16 -2.11
CA LYS A 89 -12.51 15.04 -0.65
C LYS A 89 -13.75 15.60 0.04
N GLN A 90 -14.55 16.42 -0.65
CA GLN A 90 -15.86 16.87 -0.19
C GLN A 90 -16.95 15.82 -0.36
N GLY A 91 -16.67 14.78 -1.15
CA GLY A 91 -17.54 13.64 -1.32
C GLY A 91 -17.01 12.68 -2.39
N ILE A 92 -16.92 11.39 -2.04
CA ILE A 92 -16.40 10.35 -2.95
C ILE A 92 -17.24 9.09 -2.85
N ASP A 93 -17.51 8.42 -4.01
CA ASP A 93 -18.14 7.10 -4.00
C ASP A 93 -17.11 5.96 -3.93
N CYS A 94 -17.61 4.74 -3.72
CA CYS A 94 -16.77 3.55 -3.55
C CYS A 94 -15.88 3.25 -4.75
N SER A 95 -16.40 3.42 -5.96
CA SER A 95 -15.69 3.06 -7.19
C SER A 95 -14.73 4.14 -7.66
N TYR A 96 -14.99 5.42 -7.42
CA TYR A 96 -13.98 6.46 -7.62
C TYR A 96 -12.84 6.31 -6.63
N PHE A 97 -13.14 6.00 -5.37
CA PHE A 97 -12.10 5.80 -4.38
C PHE A 97 -11.15 4.65 -4.76
N THR A 98 -11.68 3.49 -5.17
CA THR A 98 -10.85 2.39 -5.67
C THR A 98 -10.12 2.74 -6.97
N GLN A 99 -10.74 3.51 -7.86
CA GLN A 99 -10.12 3.98 -9.10
C GLN A 99 -8.89 4.88 -8.80
N TYR A 100 -9.01 5.80 -7.83
CA TYR A 100 -7.89 6.66 -7.43
C TYR A 100 -6.76 5.88 -6.77
N ILE A 101 -7.06 4.91 -5.90
CA ILE A 101 -6.02 4.02 -5.36
C ILE A 101 -5.25 3.34 -6.49
N TYR A 102 -5.96 2.78 -7.48
CA TYR A 102 -5.31 2.09 -8.58
C TYR A 102 -4.52 3.04 -9.48
N HIS A 103 -5.06 4.22 -9.77
CA HIS A 103 -4.38 5.23 -10.59
C HIS A 103 -3.11 5.75 -9.89
N ASP A 104 -3.23 6.22 -8.64
CA ASP A 104 -2.16 6.96 -7.97
C ASP A 104 -1.06 6.03 -7.39
N ILE A 105 -1.45 4.82 -6.96
CA ILE A 105 -0.52 3.89 -6.31
C ILE A 105 0.03 2.84 -7.29
N TYR A 106 -0.78 2.41 -8.26
CA TYR A 106 -0.39 1.31 -9.15
C TYR A 106 -0.27 1.73 -10.63
N GLY A 107 -0.44 3.03 -10.95
CA GLY A 107 -0.34 3.52 -12.32
C GLY A 107 -1.37 2.91 -13.29
N ASN A 108 -2.48 2.38 -12.78
CA ASN A 108 -3.49 1.67 -13.55
C ASN A 108 -4.85 2.34 -13.42
N LEU A 109 -5.38 2.89 -14.51
CA LEU A 109 -6.73 3.46 -14.52
C LEU A 109 -7.76 2.33 -14.74
N ILE A 110 -8.47 1.96 -13.66
CA ILE A 110 -9.52 0.96 -13.72
C ILE A 110 -10.88 1.60 -14.05
N GLU A 111 -11.90 0.79 -14.30
CA GLU A 111 -13.23 1.25 -14.74
C GLU A 111 -13.91 2.11 -13.68
N ARG A 112 -14.81 3.01 -14.15
CA ARG A 112 -15.44 4.03 -13.30
C ARG A 112 -16.43 3.48 -12.28
N THR A 113 -17.18 2.44 -12.59
CA THR A 113 -18.24 1.94 -11.71
C THR A 113 -17.91 0.58 -11.13
N ALA A 114 -18.43 0.28 -9.94
CA ALA A 114 -18.21 -1.02 -9.29
C ALA A 114 -18.62 -2.21 -10.19
N GLN A 115 -19.75 -2.08 -10.91
CA GLN A 115 -20.16 -3.11 -11.85
C GLN A 115 -19.16 -3.27 -13.01
N LYS A 116 -18.72 -2.16 -13.62
CA LYS A 116 -17.73 -2.23 -14.71
C LYS A 116 -16.38 -2.75 -14.24
N GLN A 117 -15.94 -2.40 -13.02
CA GLN A 117 -14.74 -2.96 -12.41
C GLN A 117 -14.85 -4.49 -12.23
N PHE A 118 -16.04 -4.98 -11.88
CA PHE A 118 -16.32 -6.41 -11.78
C PHE A 118 -16.33 -7.10 -13.14
N ASP A 119 -16.94 -6.48 -14.17
CA ASP A 119 -17.12 -7.06 -15.50
C ASP A 119 -15.89 -6.94 -16.40
N ALA A 120 -14.90 -6.15 -16.00
CA ALA A 120 -13.71 -5.89 -16.81
C ALA A 120 -12.96 -7.19 -17.13
N LYS A 121 -12.52 -7.32 -18.38
CA LYS A 121 -11.85 -8.52 -18.91
C LYS A 121 -10.55 -8.86 -18.15
N ASP A 122 -9.88 -7.84 -17.63
CA ASP A 122 -8.65 -7.97 -16.85
C ASP A 122 -8.89 -8.19 -15.34
N THR A 123 -10.15 -8.22 -14.90
CA THR A 123 -10.52 -8.55 -13.52
C THR A 123 -10.67 -10.06 -13.36
N ARG A 124 -9.66 -10.74 -12.81
CA ARG A 124 -9.73 -12.16 -12.50
C ARG A 124 -10.49 -12.40 -11.20
N LYS A 125 -11.72 -12.89 -11.29
CA LYS A 125 -12.62 -13.11 -10.15
C LYS A 125 -12.25 -14.38 -9.36
N PHE A 126 -12.51 -14.36 -8.05
CA PHE A 126 -12.39 -15.51 -7.16
C PHE A 126 -13.33 -15.38 -5.94
N LYS A 127 -13.68 -16.51 -5.30
CA LYS A 127 -14.60 -16.53 -4.14
C LYS A 127 -13.94 -16.86 -2.81
N LYS A 128 -12.85 -17.62 -2.85
CA LYS A 128 -12.19 -18.09 -1.63
C LYS A 128 -11.48 -16.95 -0.91
N GLN A 129 -11.93 -16.63 0.30
CA GLN A 129 -11.41 -15.48 1.05
C GLN A 129 -9.92 -15.59 1.39
N HIS A 130 -9.38 -16.81 1.58
CA HIS A 130 -7.95 -17.00 1.81
C HIS A 130 -7.05 -16.66 0.60
N ASN A 131 -7.63 -16.45 -0.58
CA ASN A 131 -6.90 -16.04 -1.78
C ASN A 131 -6.67 -14.53 -1.86
N PHE A 132 -7.27 -13.73 -0.96
CA PHE A 132 -7.08 -12.30 -0.96
C PHE A 132 -5.63 -11.91 -0.66
N LYS A 133 -5.15 -10.97 -1.45
CA LYS A 133 -3.88 -10.27 -1.22
C LYS A 133 -4.13 -8.76 -1.20
N GLN A 134 -3.27 -8.02 -0.52
CA GLN A 134 -3.34 -6.56 -0.53
C GLN A 134 -3.43 -6.05 -1.97
N GLY A 135 -4.38 -5.16 -2.19
CA GLY A 135 -4.65 -4.59 -3.50
C GLY A 135 -5.72 -5.31 -4.32
N ASP A 136 -6.28 -6.42 -3.85
CA ASP A 136 -7.42 -7.02 -4.54
C ASP A 136 -8.68 -6.18 -4.31
N LEU A 137 -9.54 -6.10 -5.32
CA LEU A 137 -10.89 -5.53 -5.19
C LEU A 137 -11.81 -6.52 -4.48
N ILE A 138 -12.78 -6.00 -3.75
CA ILE A 138 -13.84 -6.79 -3.13
C ILE A 138 -15.17 -6.25 -3.62
N PHE A 139 -15.99 -7.10 -4.20
CA PHE A 139 -17.28 -6.75 -4.77
C PHE A 139 -18.44 -7.21 -3.90
N PHE A 140 -19.43 -6.34 -3.77
CA PHE A 140 -20.59 -6.55 -2.93
C PHE A 140 -21.88 -6.17 -3.63
N ASN A 141 -22.98 -6.83 -3.22
CA ASN A 141 -24.35 -6.39 -3.41
C ASN A 141 -25.21 -6.81 -2.21
N HIS A 142 -26.43 -6.31 -2.12
CA HIS A 142 -27.29 -6.58 -0.98
C HIS A 142 -27.62 -8.06 -0.74
N GLN A 143 -27.48 -8.89 -1.77
CA GLN A 143 -27.87 -10.32 -1.74
C GLN A 143 -26.64 -11.26 -1.65
N GLY A 144 -25.43 -10.76 -1.85
CA GLY A 144 -24.22 -11.58 -1.91
C GLY A 144 -24.22 -12.54 -3.12
N SER A 145 -24.84 -12.16 -4.23
CA SER A 145 -25.09 -13.03 -5.38
C SER A 145 -24.49 -12.48 -6.67
N GLU A 146 -23.78 -13.32 -7.44
CA GLU A 146 -23.24 -12.95 -8.77
C GLU A 146 -24.32 -12.71 -9.82
N HIS A 147 -25.56 -13.21 -9.59
CA HIS A 147 -26.69 -13.01 -10.49
C HIS A 147 -27.36 -11.64 -10.29
N LYS A 148 -26.84 -10.82 -9.42
CA LYS A 148 -27.33 -9.48 -9.13
C LYS A 148 -26.23 -8.45 -9.34
N SER A 149 -26.63 -7.28 -9.80
CA SER A 149 -25.68 -6.19 -10.07
C SER A 149 -24.81 -5.87 -8.85
N ILE A 150 -23.54 -5.63 -9.10
CA ILE A 150 -22.60 -5.15 -8.10
C ILE A 150 -22.94 -3.69 -7.77
N THR A 151 -23.17 -3.43 -6.51
CA THR A 151 -23.57 -2.10 -6.02
C THR A 151 -22.50 -1.42 -5.18
N HIS A 152 -21.44 -2.18 -4.80
CA HIS A 152 -20.40 -1.64 -3.96
C HIS A 152 -19.06 -2.36 -4.19
N VAL A 153 -17.96 -1.63 -3.97
CA VAL A 153 -16.62 -2.14 -4.11
C VAL A 153 -15.73 -1.60 -2.97
N GLY A 154 -14.77 -2.40 -2.54
CA GLY A 154 -13.72 -2.03 -1.61
C GLY A 154 -12.36 -2.53 -2.07
N PHE A 155 -11.32 -2.08 -1.40
CA PHE A 155 -9.92 -2.42 -1.66
C PHE A 155 -9.35 -3.17 -0.46
N TYR A 156 -8.86 -4.39 -0.67
CA TYR A 156 -8.37 -5.26 0.39
C TYR A 156 -6.99 -4.84 0.90
N LEU A 157 -6.87 -4.72 2.22
CA LEU A 157 -5.63 -4.27 2.87
C LEU A 157 -4.81 -5.41 3.49
N GLY A 158 -5.46 -6.51 3.85
CA GLY A 158 -4.87 -7.62 4.59
C GLY A 158 -5.66 -7.94 5.86
N ASN A 159 -5.45 -9.13 6.42
CA ASN A 159 -6.07 -9.59 7.67
C ASN A 159 -7.58 -9.32 7.76
N ASN A 160 -8.31 -9.67 6.69
CA ASN A 160 -9.75 -9.44 6.53
C ASN A 160 -10.20 -7.97 6.54
N LYS A 161 -9.28 -7.01 6.57
CA LYS A 161 -9.59 -5.59 6.52
C LYS A 161 -9.59 -5.09 5.07
N PHE A 162 -10.51 -4.18 4.78
CA PHE A 162 -10.59 -3.48 3.51
C PHE A 162 -11.00 -2.04 3.72
N VAL A 163 -10.55 -1.16 2.84
CA VAL A 163 -10.93 0.25 2.81
C VAL A 163 -11.96 0.48 1.69
N HIS A 164 -12.91 1.35 1.95
CA HIS A 164 -13.95 1.73 1.00
C HIS A 164 -14.59 3.05 1.37
N SER A 165 -15.21 3.74 0.42
CA SER A 165 -16.14 4.83 0.73
C SER A 165 -17.58 4.30 0.74
N THR A 166 -18.33 4.55 1.80
CA THR A 166 -19.69 4.00 1.98
C THR A 166 -20.63 4.96 2.68
N SER A 167 -21.92 4.91 2.31
CA SER A 167 -23.00 5.64 3.00
C SER A 167 -23.35 5.05 4.38
N ARG A 168 -22.83 3.86 4.71
CA ARG A 168 -23.07 3.22 6.02
C ARG A 168 -22.20 3.86 7.08
N LYS A 169 -22.78 4.10 8.25
CA LYS A 169 -22.02 4.58 9.40
C LYS A 169 -21.00 3.53 9.85
N GLY A 170 -19.75 3.94 10.00
CA GLY A 170 -18.68 3.14 10.58
C GLY A 170 -18.67 3.17 12.11
N ASN A 171 -17.65 2.58 12.72
CA ASN A 171 -17.47 2.59 14.17
C ASN A 171 -17.34 4.00 14.76
N SER A 172 -16.86 4.97 13.95
CA SER A 172 -16.80 6.40 14.32
C SER A 172 -18.15 7.13 14.22
N GLY A 173 -19.23 6.44 13.82
CA GLY A 173 -20.56 7.02 13.65
C GLY A 173 -20.77 7.81 12.36
N GLY A 174 -19.72 8.03 11.55
CA GLY A 174 -19.76 8.72 10.25
C GLY A 174 -19.89 7.76 9.07
N ASN A 175 -20.35 8.28 7.92
CA ASN A 175 -20.21 7.63 6.63
C ASN A 175 -18.91 8.10 5.93
N GLY A 176 -18.57 7.53 4.79
CA GLY A 176 -17.43 7.95 3.98
C GLY A 176 -16.33 6.91 3.89
N VAL A 177 -15.10 7.37 3.68
CA VAL A 177 -13.92 6.51 3.58
C VAL A 177 -13.58 5.95 4.96
N GLN A 178 -13.63 4.61 5.06
CA GLN A 178 -13.41 3.90 6.32
C GLN A 178 -12.85 2.50 6.08
N ILE A 179 -12.30 1.89 7.14
CA ILE A 179 -11.82 0.50 7.12
C ILE A 179 -12.88 -0.38 7.79
N SER A 180 -13.26 -1.45 7.09
CA SER A 180 -14.21 -2.45 7.57
C SER A 180 -13.59 -3.85 7.59
N ASP A 181 -14.28 -4.77 8.26
CA ASP A 181 -13.89 -6.18 8.38
C ASP A 181 -14.81 -7.06 7.55
N LEU A 182 -14.23 -7.80 6.59
CA LEU A 182 -14.96 -8.67 5.66
C LEU A 182 -15.69 -9.82 6.38
N THR A 183 -15.24 -10.21 7.57
CA THR A 183 -15.86 -11.29 8.37
C THR A 183 -17.05 -10.84 9.19
N LYS A 184 -17.29 -9.53 9.28
CA LYS A 184 -18.37 -8.92 10.07
C LYS A 184 -19.58 -8.57 9.21
N GLN A 185 -20.74 -8.52 9.82
CA GLN A 185 -21.95 -8.03 9.18
C GLN A 185 -21.87 -6.49 9.01
N PRO A 186 -22.42 -5.95 7.93
CA PRO A 186 -23.18 -6.64 6.86
C PRO A 186 -22.28 -7.21 5.75
N TRP A 187 -20.98 -6.93 5.74
CA TRP A 187 -20.04 -7.21 4.65
C TRP A 187 -19.92 -8.70 4.33
N LYS A 188 -19.92 -9.55 5.37
CA LYS A 188 -19.91 -11.01 5.19
C LYS A 188 -21.10 -11.51 4.35
N LYS A 189 -22.31 -10.99 4.62
CA LYS A 189 -23.54 -11.35 3.87
C LYS A 189 -23.54 -10.78 2.45
N MET A 190 -23.02 -9.56 2.28
CA MET A 190 -23.04 -8.83 1.02
C MET A 190 -21.93 -9.24 0.05
N PHE A 191 -20.97 -10.02 0.50
CA PHE A 191 -19.80 -10.43 -0.30
C PHE A 191 -20.21 -11.27 -1.52
N VAL A 192 -19.76 -10.87 -2.70
CA VAL A 192 -19.98 -11.56 -3.97
C VAL A 192 -18.69 -12.27 -4.43
N ALA A 193 -17.63 -11.51 -4.63
CA ALA A 193 -16.36 -12.04 -5.11
C ALA A 193 -15.19 -11.09 -4.79
N GLY A 194 -13.99 -11.64 -4.80
CA GLY A 194 -12.75 -10.89 -4.96
C GLY A 194 -12.39 -10.72 -6.44
N GLY A 195 -11.65 -9.68 -6.77
CA GLY A 195 -11.13 -9.43 -8.11
C GLY A 195 -9.67 -9.03 -8.08
N LYS A 196 -8.83 -9.75 -8.80
CA LYS A 196 -7.42 -9.39 -9.02
C LYS A 196 -7.32 -8.58 -10.30
N LYS A 197 -6.78 -7.38 -10.19
CA LYS A 197 -6.41 -6.52 -11.30
C LYS A 197 -4.90 -6.56 -11.53
N PRO A 198 -4.41 -6.39 -12.76
CA PRO A 198 -3.00 -6.10 -13.02
C PRO A 198 -2.55 -4.88 -12.22
N LYS A 199 -1.35 -4.96 -11.66
CA LYS A 199 -0.69 -3.85 -10.99
C LYS A 199 0.55 -3.52 -11.80
N PHE A 200 0.61 -2.32 -12.35
CA PHE A 200 1.81 -1.83 -12.98
C PHE A 200 2.68 -1.20 -11.89
N SER A 201 3.90 -1.69 -11.70
CA SER A 201 4.85 -0.96 -10.87
C SER A 201 5.20 0.32 -11.62
N ASN A 202 5.02 1.48 -10.98
CA ASN A 202 5.62 2.73 -11.45
C ASN A 202 7.15 2.64 -11.27
N THR A 203 7.80 1.77 -12.03
CA THR A 203 9.26 1.82 -12.25
C THR A 203 9.53 2.88 -13.30
N ASN A 204 9.12 4.12 -13.06
CA ASN A 204 9.78 5.26 -13.66
C ASN A 204 11.02 5.58 -12.81
N THR A 205 12.01 4.71 -12.85
CA THR A 205 13.40 5.15 -12.78
C THR A 205 13.61 5.99 -14.02
N VAL A 206 13.58 7.30 -13.85
CA VAL A 206 14.13 8.24 -14.82
C VAL A 206 15.61 7.89 -14.91
N GLU A 207 15.97 7.12 -15.92
CA GLU A 207 17.35 7.07 -16.40
C GLU A 207 17.62 8.42 -17.06
N ASN A 208 18.38 9.26 -16.37
CA ASN A 208 19.11 10.40 -16.92
C ASN A 208 20.59 10.05 -16.98
#